data_9ce9118a7b7098b5db2bda4473305645
#
_entry.id   9ce9118a7b7098b5db2bda4473305645
#
_cell.length_a   1.000
_cell.length_b   1.000
_cell.length_c   1.000
_cell.angle_alpha   90.00
_cell.angle_beta   90.00
_cell.angle_gamma   90.00
#
_symmetry.space_group_name_H-M   'P 1'
#
loop_
_entity.id
_entity.type
_entity.pdbx_description
1 polymer ?
#
loop_
_entity_poly.entity_id
_entity_poly.type
_entity_poly.pdbx_seq_one_letter_code
_entity_poly.pdbx_strand_id
1 'polypeptide(L)'
;MRNLKRWLGLFIFIIAGVFGWLFLHDRPNQTQPLKVLVVFQEDEARILLEKFKQQQNQPYEIMRMASGEASYQLLTMNQTGIDVVLGGPADLHEQLKLNNKLLKYAPKNSELIPDAYKDPDKYWTGMYTGPLAIGVNKEAWQQDPELVSLSYPQTYEDLLKPQLQGKLDIPNPETSGTGYTLLASLEQERGTEAALSLMHQLKQHSSAVHFSGITAAQRLAMGEATVAISFLGDQLRFANSGYSIHSIVPSHAGWEIGAVSILKTSNNRSAAKKLVDFMLSNDAQIYYMNTAFSIPAQSNIELNDTLRSVDMGQLLESYRFDLAAARRSELLTSWKEKNKP
;
A
#
# COMPACT_ATOMS: atom_id res chain seq x y z
N MET A 1 27.77 20.35 -70.53
CA MET A 1 27.88 20.82 -69.16
C MET A 1 26.52 21.15 -68.47
N ARG A 2 25.45 21.52 -69.23
CA ARG A 2 24.15 21.95 -68.68
C ARG A 2 23.30 20.79 -68.13
N ASN A 3 23.44 19.56 -68.65
CA ASN A 3 22.71 18.35 -68.20
C ASN A 3 23.31 17.71 -66.94
N LEU A 4 24.61 17.82 -66.74
CA LEU A 4 25.29 17.25 -65.58
C LEU A 4 24.88 17.95 -64.28
N LYS A 5 24.68 19.27 -64.31
CA LYS A 5 24.19 20.07 -63.14
C LYS A 5 22.74 19.74 -62.76
N ARG A 6 21.89 19.36 -63.73
CA ARG A 6 20.52 18.92 -63.46
C ARG A 6 20.43 17.58 -62.76
N TRP A 7 21.28 16.63 -63.17
CA TRP A 7 21.35 15.32 -62.52
C TRP A 7 21.97 15.36 -61.12
N LEU A 8 22.93 16.26 -60.88
CA LEU A 8 23.52 16.47 -59.57
C LEU A 8 22.49 17.04 -58.59
N GLY A 9 21.65 18.00 -59.03
CA GLY A 9 20.56 18.58 -58.22
C GLY A 9 19.49 17.56 -57.82
N LEU A 10 19.11 16.66 -58.76
CA LEU A 10 18.13 15.60 -58.47
C LEU A 10 18.66 14.56 -57.49
N PHE A 11 19.95 14.22 -57.56
CA PHE A 11 20.61 13.25 -56.66
C PHE A 11 20.71 13.80 -55.22
N ILE A 12 20.99 15.12 -55.06
CA ILE A 12 21.03 15.78 -53.77
C ILE A 12 19.62 15.85 -53.14
N PHE A 13 18.56 16.11 -53.94
CA PHE A 13 17.19 16.07 -53.44
C PHE A 13 16.71 14.70 -53.01
N ILE A 14 17.11 13.65 -53.71
CA ILE A 14 16.79 12.25 -53.34
C ILE A 14 17.53 11.84 -52.03
N ILE A 15 18.81 12.18 -51.91
CA ILE A 15 19.60 11.92 -50.71
C ILE A 15 19.02 12.72 -49.51
N ALA A 16 18.68 13.98 -49.67
CA ALA A 16 18.06 14.79 -48.65
C ALA A 16 16.66 14.24 -48.26
N GLY A 17 15.88 13.76 -49.21
CA GLY A 17 14.59 13.12 -49.01
C GLY A 17 14.71 11.79 -48.24
N VAL A 18 15.69 10.94 -48.60
CA VAL A 18 15.95 9.66 -47.90
C VAL A 18 16.50 9.89 -46.49
N PHE A 19 17.43 10.85 -46.31
CA PHE A 19 17.90 11.24 -44.98
C PHE A 19 16.78 11.85 -44.13
N GLY A 20 15.97 12.75 -44.70
CA GLY A 20 14.80 13.31 -44.02
C GLY A 20 13.79 12.25 -43.65
N TRP A 21 13.55 11.26 -44.53
CA TRP A 21 12.65 10.12 -44.23
C TRP A 21 13.21 9.19 -43.16
N LEU A 22 14.51 8.89 -43.16
CA LEU A 22 15.21 8.12 -42.11
C LEU A 22 15.17 8.88 -40.78
N PHE A 23 15.44 10.18 -40.74
CA PHE A 23 15.35 10.99 -39.52
C PHE A 23 13.92 11.16 -38.99
N LEU A 24 12.90 11.09 -39.82
CA LEU A 24 11.50 11.10 -39.40
C LEU A 24 10.97 9.73 -38.98
N HIS A 25 11.56 8.63 -39.47
CA HIS A 25 11.19 7.28 -39.11
C HIS A 25 12.01 6.71 -37.94
N ASP A 26 13.20 7.22 -37.68
CA ASP A 26 14.07 6.84 -36.56
C ASP A 26 13.84 7.68 -35.29
N ARG A 27 12.68 8.30 -35.11
CA ARG A 27 12.30 8.66 -33.76
C ARG A 27 12.02 7.33 -33.05
N PRO A 28 12.87 6.89 -32.09
CA PRO A 28 12.54 5.75 -31.29
C PRO A 28 11.15 6.04 -30.72
N ASN A 29 10.23 5.13 -30.94
CA ASN A 29 8.87 5.21 -30.41
C ASN A 29 9.07 5.34 -28.89
N GLN A 30 9.12 6.57 -28.38
CA GLN A 30 9.36 6.82 -26.96
C GLN A 30 8.17 6.20 -26.25
N THR A 31 8.39 5.03 -25.69
CA THR A 31 7.39 4.30 -24.91
C THR A 31 6.92 5.27 -23.83
N GLN A 32 5.64 5.65 -23.88
CA GLN A 32 5.11 6.57 -22.88
C GLN A 32 5.30 5.98 -21.48
N PRO A 33 5.72 6.77 -20.49
CA PRO A 33 5.92 6.29 -19.15
C PRO A 33 4.60 5.77 -18.57
N LEU A 34 4.68 4.64 -17.88
CA LEU A 34 3.57 4.08 -17.13
C LEU A 34 3.38 4.91 -15.85
N LYS A 35 2.21 5.48 -15.64
CA LYS A 35 1.91 6.30 -14.47
C LYS A 35 1.35 5.44 -13.34
N VAL A 36 2.15 5.30 -12.28
CA VAL A 36 1.88 4.42 -11.16
C VAL A 36 1.58 5.23 -9.92
N LEU A 37 0.36 5.09 -9.39
CA LEU A 37 0.01 5.59 -8.07
C LEU A 37 0.45 4.56 -7.02
N VAL A 38 1.39 4.93 -6.19
CA VAL A 38 1.91 4.10 -5.10
C VAL A 38 1.23 4.49 -3.79
N VAL A 39 0.66 3.49 -3.11
CA VAL A 39 -0.11 3.67 -1.86
C VAL A 39 0.58 2.97 -0.66
N PHE A 40 1.85 2.66 -0.79
CA PHE A 40 2.75 2.18 0.27
C PHE A 40 4.07 2.97 0.24
N GLN A 41 5.16 2.43 0.77
CA GLN A 41 6.43 3.17 0.84
C GLN A 41 7.05 3.34 -0.56
N GLU A 42 7.37 4.59 -0.91
CA GLU A 42 7.87 4.92 -2.25
C GLU A 42 9.24 4.28 -2.55
N ASP A 43 10.11 4.19 -1.55
CA ASP A 43 11.43 3.57 -1.66
C ASP A 43 11.33 2.08 -2.01
N GLU A 44 10.39 1.36 -1.39
CA GLU A 44 10.10 -0.05 -1.70
C GLU A 44 9.55 -0.21 -3.13
N ALA A 45 8.57 0.62 -3.49
CA ALA A 45 8.00 0.61 -4.83
C ALA A 45 9.06 0.92 -5.90
N ARG A 46 9.93 1.88 -5.65
CA ARG A 46 10.96 2.32 -6.59
C ARG A 46 11.93 1.20 -6.95
N ILE A 47 12.35 0.39 -5.98
CA ILE A 47 13.25 -0.76 -6.25
C ILE A 47 12.58 -1.76 -7.19
N LEU A 48 11.30 -2.10 -6.94
CA LEU A 48 10.55 -3.02 -7.80
C LEU A 48 10.30 -2.44 -9.19
N LEU A 49 9.94 -1.15 -9.27
CA LEU A 49 9.69 -0.48 -10.54
C LEU A 49 10.96 -0.30 -11.38
N GLU A 50 12.13 -0.10 -10.78
CA GLU A 50 13.41 -0.11 -11.49
C GLU A 50 13.73 -1.51 -12.06
N LYS A 51 13.49 -2.59 -11.31
CA LYS A 51 13.61 -3.96 -11.84
C LYS A 51 12.65 -4.20 -13.01
N PHE A 52 11.39 -3.79 -12.85
CA PHE A 52 10.40 -3.86 -13.92
C PHE A 52 10.84 -3.11 -15.18
N LYS A 53 11.32 -1.86 -15.03
CA LYS A 53 11.83 -1.03 -16.12
C LYS A 53 12.98 -1.71 -16.84
N GLN A 54 13.94 -2.30 -16.12
CA GLN A 54 15.08 -3.01 -16.70
C GLN A 54 14.64 -4.26 -17.49
N GLN A 55 13.68 -5.04 -16.95
CA GLN A 55 13.21 -6.27 -17.59
C GLN A 55 12.28 -6.02 -18.78
N GLN A 56 11.45 -4.99 -18.75
CA GLN A 56 10.42 -4.74 -19.75
C GLN A 56 10.74 -3.58 -20.70
N ASN A 57 11.85 -2.87 -20.48
CA ASN A 57 12.21 -1.63 -21.18
C ASN A 57 11.05 -0.61 -21.18
N GLN A 58 10.30 -0.54 -20.04
CA GLN A 58 9.13 0.30 -19.87
C GLN A 58 9.43 1.41 -18.86
N PRO A 59 9.51 2.68 -19.29
CA PRO A 59 9.65 3.81 -18.36
C PRO A 59 8.40 3.97 -17.49
N TYR A 60 8.56 4.54 -16.31
CA TYR A 60 7.47 4.80 -15.38
C TYR A 60 7.61 6.17 -14.69
N GLU A 61 6.50 6.67 -14.19
CA GLU A 61 6.39 7.82 -13.30
C GLU A 61 5.66 7.40 -12.03
N ILE A 62 6.17 7.80 -10.87
CA ILE A 62 5.56 7.53 -9.57
C ILE A 62 4.80 8.76 -9.09
N MET A 63 3.60 8.53 -8.59
CA MET A 63 2.84 9.43 -7.73
C MET A 63 2.56 8.69 -6.42
N ARG A 64 2.96 9.26 -5.29
CA ARG A 64 2.74 8.64 -3.97
C ARG A 64 1.61 9.36 -3.23
N MET A 65 0.65 8.60 -2.71
CA MET A 65 -0.44 9.11 -1.86
C MET A 65 -0.71 8.18 -0.69
N ALA A 66 -1.24 8.71 0.40
CA ALA A 66 -1.87 7.91 1.43
C ALA A 66 -3.23 7.36 0.95
N SER A 67 -3.70 6.24 1.50
CA SER A 67 -4.90 5.55 1.00
C SER A 67 -6.15 6.41 1.02
N GLY A 68 -6.33 7.27 2.03
CA GLY A 68 -7.47 8.18 2.11
C GLY A 68 -7.46 9.24 1.01
N GLU A 69 -6.28 9.82 0.74
CA GLU A 69 -6.08 10.79 -0.34
C GLU A 69 -6.28 10.13 -1.71
N ALA A 70 -5.69 8.94 -1.92
CA ALA A 70 -5.86 8.15 -3.14
C ALA A 70 -7.34 7.82 -3.39
N SER A 71 -8.07 7.36 -2.37
CA SER A 71 -9.51 7.10 -2.46
C SER A 71 -10.28 8.36 -2.89
N TYR A 72 -10.07 9.47 -2.21
CA TYR A 72 -10.75 10.73 -2.53
C TYR A 72 -10.48 11.16 -3.98
N GLN A 73 -9.21 11.21 -4.37
CA GLN A 73 -8.82 11.67 -5.70
C GLN A 73 -9.35 10.75 -6.81
N LEU A 74 -9.18 9.43 -6.67
CA LEU A 74 -9.60 8.46 -7.69
C LEU A 74 -11.12 8.37 -7.82
N LEU A 75 -11.87 8.58 -6.75
CA LEU A 75 -13.33 8.55 -6.79
C LEU A 75 -13.93 9.85 -7.35
N THR A 76 -13.34 11.00 -7.06
CA THR A 76 -13.89 12.31 -7.46
C THR A 76 -13.44 12.75 -8.86
N MET A 77 -12.26 12.34 -9.32
CA MET A 77 -11.73 12.72 -10.63
C MET A 77 -12.13 11.72 -11.72
N ASN A 78 -12.58 12.22 -12.88
CA ASN A 78 -12.93 11.37 -14.02
C ASN A 78 -11.72 10.92 -14.84
N GLN A 79 -10.66 11.75 -14.90
CA GLN A 79 -9.41 11.42 -15.56
C GLN A 79 -8.25 11.81 -14.64
N THR A 80 -7.57 10.82 -14.09
CA THR A 80 -6.44 11.01 -13.18
C THR A 80 -5.09 11.00 -13.91
N GLY A 81 -5.08 10.49 -15.14
CA GLY A 81 -3.85 10.21 -15.87
C GLY A 81 -3.03 9.03 -15.29
N ILE A 82 -3.55 8.33 -14.29
CA ILE A 82 -2.92 7.18 -13.65
C ILE A 82 -3.31 5.90 -14.40
N ASP A 83 -2.36 4.98 -14.54
CA ASP A 83 -2.57 3.69 -15.20
C ASP A 83 -2.80 2.57 -14.18
N VAL A 84 -1.99 2.52 -13.12
CA VAL A 84 -1.98 1.45 -12.11
C VAL A 84 -2.05 2.03 -10.71
N VAL A 85 -2.88 1.43 -9.86
CA VAL A 85 -2.85 1.64 -8.41
C VAL A 85 -2.06 0.48 -7.80
N LEU A 86 -0.95 0.80 -7.16
CA LEU A 86 0.00 -0.16 -6.61
C LEU A 86 0.04 -0.05 -5.09
N GLY A 87 -0.40 -1.11 -4.42
CA GLY A 87 -0.49 -1.16 -2.96
C GLY A 87 -1.72 -0.46 -2.39
N GLY A 88 -1.72 -0.34 -1.08
CA GLY A 88 -2.88 0.08 -0.32
C GLY A 88 -3.83 -1.08 -0.01
N PRO A 89 -4.65 -0.95 1.06
CA PRO A 89 -5.54 -2.02 1.49
C PRO A 89 -6.60 -2.38 0.44
N ALA A 90 -6.99 -3.64 0.38
CA ALA A 90 -7.97 -4.15 -0.59
C ALA A 90 -9.31 -3.41 -0.55
N ASP A 91 -9.73 -2.84 0.58
CA ASP A 91 -10.95 -2.02 0.67
C ASP A 91 -10.90 -0.77 -0.23
N LEU A 92 -9.71 -0.17 -0.44
CA LEU A 92 -9.54 0.90 -1.43
C LEU A 92 -9.86 0.39 -2.84
N HIS A 93 -9.33 -0.77 -3.21
CA HIS A 93 -9.54 -1.35 -4.54
C HIS A 93 -10.99 -1.81 -4.71
N GLU A 94 -11.63 -2.35 -3.67
CA GLU A 94 -13.07 -2.65 -3.68
C GLU A 94 -13.91 -1.38 -3.87
N GLN A 95 -13.59 -0.28 -3.21
CA GLN A 95 -14.27 1.00 -3.44
C GLN A 95 -14.15 1.46 -4.91
N LEU A 96 -12.96 1.34 -5.50
CA LEU A 96 -12.73 1.68 -6.90
C LEU A 96 -13.54 0.76 -7.83
N LYS A 97 -13.63 -0.54 -7.53
CA LYS A 97 -14.46 -1.51 -8.24
C LYS A 97 -15.93 -1.12 -8.17
N LEU A 98 -16.48 -0.90 -6.97
CA LEU A 98 -17.87 -0.50 -6.74
C LEU A 98 -18.25 0.77 -7.51
N ASN A 99 -17.29 1.68 -7.71
CA ASN A 99 -17.47 2.92 -8.48
C ASN A 99 -17.07 2.78 -9.97
N ASN A 100 -16.92 1.54 -10.48
CA ASN A 100 -16.62 1.24 -11.89
C ASN A 100 -15.35 1.95 -12.43
N LYS A 101 -14.34 2.13 -11.56
CA LYS A 101 -13.06 2.79 -11.89
C LYS A 101 -11.99 1.81 -12.38
N LEU A 102 -12.17 0.50 -12.21
CA LEU A 102 -11.15 -0.50 -12.50
C LEU A 102 -11.39 -1.25 -13.82
N LEU A 103 -10.29 -1.72 -14.40
CA LEU A 103 -10.26 -2.62 -15.56
C LEU A 103 -10.14 -4.06 -15.08
N LYS A 104 -10.95 -4.97 -15.62
CA LYS A 104 -10.79 -6.40 -15.36
C LYS A 104 -9.51 -6.93 -15.98
N TYR A 105 -8.72 -7.61 -15.15
CA TYR A 105 -7.53 -8.33 -15.59
C TYR A 105 -7.23 -9.51 -14.68
N ALA A 106 -7.06 -10.70 -15.28
CA ALA A 106 -6.55 -11.89 -14.60
C ALA A 106 -5.03 -11.97 -14.84
N PRO A 107 -4.19 -11.69 -13.82
CA PRO A 107 -2.76 -11.74 -13.98
C PRO A 107 -2.25 -13.16 -14.19
N LYS A 108 -1.05 -13.29 -14.78
CA LYS A 108 -0.28 -14.52 -14.74
C LYS A 108 0.01 -14.89 -13.28
N ASN A 109 0.06 -16.17 -12.99
CA ASN A 109 0.26 -16.72 -11.64
C ASN A 109 -0.84 -16.37 -10.63
N SER A 110 -1.99 -15.85 -11.06
CA SER A 110 -3.12 -15.57 -10.17
C SER A 110 -3.70 -16.84 -9.53
N GLU A 111 -3.44 -18.01 -10.09
CA GLU A 111 -3.77 -19.32 -9.51
C GLU A 111 -2.97 -19.64 -8.26
N LEU A 112 -1.77 -19.04 -8.07
CA LEU A 112 -0.95 -19.17 -6.88
C LEU A 112 -1.41 -18.27 -5.74
N ILE A 113 -2.32 -17.31 -6.02
CA ILE A 113 -2.90 -16.41 -5.01
C ILE A 113 -4.18 -17.04 -4.47
N PRO A 114 -4.31 -17.27 -3.16
CA PRO A 114 -5.53 -17.74 -2.53
C PRO A 114 -6.76 -16.85 -2.90
N ASP A 115 -7.93 -17.47 -2.99
CA ASP A 115 -9.16 -16.73 -3.33
C ASP A 115 -9.48 -15.63 -2.33
N ALA A 116 -9.11 -15.80 -1.07
CA ALA A 116 -9.24 -14.77 -0.03
C ALA A 116 -8.41 -13.50 -0.28
N TYR A 117 -7.39 -13.57 -1.15
CA TYR A 117 -6.47 -12.45 -1.42
C TYR A 117 -6.65 -11.83 -2.81
N LYS A 118 -7.75 -12.12 -3.51
CA LYS A 118 -8.04 -11.55 -4.83
C LYS A 118 -9.53 -11.32 -5.04
N ASP A 119 -9.86 -10.39 -5.91
CA ASP A 119 -11.24 -10.17 -6.30
C ASP A 119 -11.76 -11.30 -7.22
N PRO A 120 -12.89 -11.95 -6.89
CA PRO A 120 -13.47 -13.00 -7.72
C PRO A 120 -13.84 -12.52 -9.14
N ASP A 121 -14.14 -11.23 -9.30
CA ASP A 121 -14.46 -10.60 -10.59
C ASP A 121 -13.21 -10.11 -11.34
N LYS A 122 -11.99 -10.28 -10.79
CA LYS A 122 -10.69 -9.97 -11.41
C LYS A 122 -10.43 -8.48 -11.62
N TYR A 123 -10.88 -7.61 -10.74
CA TYR A 123 -10.59 -6.19 -10.78
C TYR A 123 -9.32 -5.81 -10.03
N TRP A 124 -8.94 -6.58 -8.99
CA TRP A 124 -7.71 -6.41 -8.24
C TRP A 124 -7.14 -7.76 -7.77
N THR A 125 -5.84 -7.78 -7.47
CA THR A 125 -5.15 -8.96 -6.95
C THR A 125 -4.19 -8.54 -5.84
N GLY A 126 -4.17 -9.29 -4.74
CA GLY A 126 -3.23 -9.09 -3.65
C GLY A 126 -1.80 -9.40 -4.05
N MET A 127 -0.88 -8.58 -3.60
CA MET A 127 0.55 -8.76 -3.75
C MET A 127 1.19 -9.28 -2.46
N TYR A 128 0.72 -8.78 -1.35
CA TYR A 128 1.17 -9.14 -0.01
C TYR A 128 0.03 -8.95 1.00
N THR A 129 0.25 -9.43 2.21
CA THR A 129 -0.67 -9.23 3.34
C THR A 129 0.14 -8.94 4.60
N GLY A 130 -0.51 -8.38 5.60
CA GLY A 130 0.08 -8.12 6.91
C GLY A 130 -0.93 -7.62 7.94
N PRO A 131 -0.79 -8.08 9.21
CA PRO A 131 -1.66 -7.64 10.29
C PRO A 131 -1.27 -6.27 10.83
N LEU A 132 -2.22 -5.62 11.48
CA LEU A 132 -1.94 -4.54 12.42
C LEU A 132 -1.21 -5.10 13.64
N ALA A 133 -0.34 -4.28 14.22
CA ALA A 133 0.39 -4.63 15.43
C ALA A 133 0.48 -3.43 16.38
N ILE A 134 0.56 -3.73 17.66
CA ILE A 134 0.97 -2.81 18.70
C ILE A 134 2.49 -2.88 18.78
N GLY A 135 3.17 -1.79 18.45
CA GLY A 135 4.62 -1.67 18.60
C GLY A 135 4.98 -1.00 19.91
N VAL A 136 6.02 -1.50 20.57
CA VAL A 136 6.59 -0.95 21.79
C VAL A 136 8.06 -0.62 21.55
N ASN A 137 8.47 0.61 21.79
CA ASN A 137 9.90 0.96 21.89
C ASN A 137 10.43 0.46 23.24
N LYS A 138 11.27 -0.59 23.21
CA LYS A 138 11.77 -1.26 24.42
C LYS A 138 12.62 -0.34 25.29
N GLU A 139 13.40 0.54 24.69
CA GLU A 139 14.27 1.47 25.44
C GLU A 139 13.44 2.54 26.14
N ALA A 140 12.52 3.19 25.42
CA ALA A 140 11.61 4.17 26.01
C ALA A 140 10.75 3.55 27.14
N TRP A 141 10.27 2.30 26.94
CA TRP A 141 9.53 1.57 27.97
C TRP A 141 10.38 1.29 29.21
N GLN A 142 11.62 0.83 29.04
CA GLN A 142 12.51 0.49 30.16
C GLN A 142 13.01 1.74 30.93
N GLN A 143 13.09 2.88 30.26
CA GLN A 143 13.49 4.14 30.88
C GLN A 143 12.36 4.86 31.61
N ASP A 144 11.10 4.45 31.38
CA ASP A 144 9.93 5.06 32.02
C ASP A 144 9.64 4.35 33.36
N PRO A 145 9.72 5.08 34.51
CA PRO A 145 9.49 4.48 35.83
C PRO A 145 8.07 3.94 36.03
N GLU A 146 7.07 4.48 35.29
CA GLU A 146 5.69 4.00 35.37
C GLU A 146 5.43 2.77 34.53
N LEU A 147 6.27 2.49 33.53
CA LEU A 147 6.09 1.40 32.57
C LEU A 147 6.99 0.21 32.83
N VAL A 148 8.20 0.42 33.36
CA VAL A 148 9.26 -0.61 33.46
C VAL A 148 8.81 -1.88 34.20
N SER A 149 7.87 -1.77 35.13
CA SER A 149 7.29 -2.91 35.90
C SER A 149 6.05 -3.53 35.25
N LEU A 150 5.54 -2.93 34.19
CA LEU A 150 4.31 -3.40 33.52
C LEU A 150 4.65 -4.37 32.38
N SER A 151 3.72 -5.29 32.12
CA SER A 151 3.73 -6.08 30.89
C SER A 151 3.35 -5.23 29.68
N TYR A 152 3.93 -5.53 28.53
CA TYR A 152 3.55 -4.90 27.27
C TYR A 152 2.07 -5.11 26.96
N PRO A 153 1.39 -4.12 26.32
CA PRO A 153 -0.02 -4.23 25.96
C PRO A 153 -0.24 -5.37 24.96
N GLN A 154 -1.28 -6.17 25.19
CA GLN A 154 -1.66 -7.30 24.35
C GLN A 154 -2.91 -7.02 23.52
N THR A 155 -3.72 -6.06 23.94
CA THR A 155 -4.99 -5.67 23.32
C THR A 155 -5.03 -4.16 23.10
N TYR A 156 -5.95 -3.68 22.28
CA TYR A 156 -6.14 -2.25 22.07
C TYR A 156 -6.68 -1.56 23.35
N GLU A 157 -7.43 -2.25 24.19
CA GLU A 157 -7.89 -1.75 25.48
C GLU A 157 -6.74 -1.56 26.48
N ASP A 158 -5.71 -2.39 26.42
CA ASP A 158 -4.51 -2.21 27.25
C ASP A 158 -3.82 -0.86 27.02
N LEU A 159 -4.02 -0.27 25.82
CA LEU A 159 -3.47 1.03 25.45
C LEU A 159 -4.15 2.20 26.20
N LEU A 160 -5.31 1.94 26.85
CA LEU A 160 -6.04 2.92 27.65
C LEU A 160 -5.60 2.95 29.12
N LYS A 161 -4.58 2.15 29.51
CA LYS A 161 -4.02 2.22 30.85
C LYS A 161 -3.50 3.63 31.14
N PRO A 162 -3.79 4.21 32.33
CA PRO A 162 -3.41 5.60 32.65
C PRO A 162 -1.91 5.90 32.43
N GLN A 163 -1.04 4.91 32.65
CA GLN A 163 0.41 5.02 32.48
C GLN A 163 0.83 5.25 31.01
N LEU A 164 -0.06 4.95 30.04
CA LEU A 164 0.18 5.13 28.61
C LEU A 164 -0.40 6.44 28.07
N GLN A 165 -1.05 7.25 28.90
CA GLN A 165 -1.58 8.55 28.50
C GLN A 165 -0.48 9.46 27.95
N GLY A 166 -0.65 9.91 26.71
CA GLY A 166 0.31 10.78 26.02
C GLY A 166 1.59 10.07 25.53
N LYS A 167 1.63 8.71 25.55
CA LYS A 167 2.78 7.90 25.11
C LYS A 167 2.47 7.03 23.87
N LEU A 168 1.24 7.13 23.36
CA LEU A 168 0.69 6.36 22.25
C LEU A 168 0.59 7.22 20.98
N ASP A 169 1.05 6.70 19.84
CA ASP A 169 0.79 7.26 18.52
C ASP A 169 -0.12 6.36 17.70
N ILE A 170 -1.13 6.94 17.06
CA ILE A 170 -2.09 6.22 16.23
C ILE A 170 -2.24 6.83 14.83
N PRO A 171 -2.58 6.03 13.80
CA PRO A 171 -2.90 6.55 12.47
C PRO A 171 -4.35 7.08 12.41
N ASN A 172 -4.56 8.18 11.66
CA ASN A 172 -5.87 8.77 11.45
C ASN A 172 -6.71 7.92 10.47
N PRO A 173 -7.92 7.47 10.84
CA PRO A 173 -8.79 6.70 9.93
C PRO A 173 -9.18 7.41 8.63
N GLU A 174 -9.21 8.74 8.63
CA GLU A 174 -9.64 9.52 7.46
C GLU A 174 -8.58 9.55 6.35
N THR A 175 -7.31 9.58 6.74
CA THR A 175 -6.19 9.79 5.80
C THR A 175 -5.35 8.54 5.58
N SER A 176 -5.25 7.67 6.60
CA SER A 176 -4.42 6.47 6.61
C SER A 176 -5.24 5.21 6.35
N GLY A 177 -4.76 4.37 5.44
CA GLY A 177 -5.27 3.00 5.27
C GLY A 177 -5.15 2.19 6.55
N THR A 178 -4.03 2.29 7.24
CA THR A 178 -3.77 1.65 8.55
C THR A 178 -4.82 2.06 9.58
N GLY A 179 -5.10 3.37 9.69
CA GLY A 179 -6.11 3.88 10.61
C GLY A 179 -7.52 3.44 10.24
N TYR A 180 -7.84 3.39 8.94
CA TYR A 180 -9.14 2.90 8.50
C TYR A 180 -9.29 1.39 8.73
N THR A 181 -8.27 0.60 8.45
CA THR A 181 -8.26 -0.84 8.74
C THR A 181 -8.50 -1.11 10.22
N LEU A 182 -7.87 -0.34 11.13
CA LEU A 182 -8.11 -0.44 12.56
C LEU A 182 -9.57 -0.15 12.92
N LEU A 183 -10.12 0.98 12.45
CA LEU A 183 -11.51 1.36 12.74
C LEU A 183 -12.50 0.32 12.18
N ALA A 184 -12.30 -0.13 10.94
CA ALA A 184 -13.19 -1.07 10.29
C ALA A 184 -13.10 -2.48 10.91
N SER A 185 -11.92 -2.94 11.35
CA SER A 185 -11.79 -4.22 12.04
C SER A 185 -12.47 -4.20 13.41
N LEU A 186 -12.31 -3.14 14.17
CA LEU A 186 -13.02 -2.94 15.44
C LEU A 186 -14.53 -2.88 15.24
N GLU A 187 -14.99 -2.25 14.15
CA GLU A 187 -16.42 -2.19 13.83
C GLU A 187 -17.00 -3.57 13.52
N GLN A 188 -16.28 -4.38 12.74
CA GLN A 188 -16.74 -5.74 12.43
C GLN A 188 -16.71 -6.67 13.63
N GLU A 189 -15.78 -6.48 14.57
CA GLU A 189 -15.67 -7.27 15.80
C GLU A 189 -16.76 -6.93 16.82
N ARG A 190 -17.03 -5.64 17.06
CA ARG A 190 -17.81 -5.17 18.24
C ARG A 190 -18.97 -4.22 17.92
N GLY A 191 -19.22 -3.96 16.63
CA GLY A 191 -20.25 -3.02 16.18
C GLY A 191 -19.79 -1.57 16.20
N THR A 192 -20.52 -0.73 15.48
CA THR A 192 -20.14 0.65 15.13
C THR A 192 -19.91 1.53 16.36
N GLU A 193 -20.84 1.53 17.33
CA GLU A 193 -20.76 2.43 18.49
C GLU A 193 -19.57 2.08 19.40
N ALA A 194 -19.35 0.79 19.67
CA ALA A 194 -18.25 0.35 20.51
C ALA A 194 -16.88 0.60 19.84
N ALA A 195 -16.78 0.39 18.53
CA ALA A 195 -15.58 0.69 17.76
C ALA A 195 -15.24 2.19 17.76
N LEU A 196 -16.23 3.05 17.47
CA LEU A 196 -16.06 4.49 17.50
C LEU A 196 -15.71 5.00 18.90
N SER A 197 -16.29 4.38 19.96
CA SER A 197 -15.96 4.73 21.34
C SER A 197 -14.52 4.40 21.67
N LEU A 198 -14.05 3.19 21.36
CA LEU A 198 -12.66 2.78 21.61
C LEU A 198 -11.68 3.65 20.81
N MET A 199 -11.92 3.85 19.52
CA MET A 199 -11.08 4.70 18.69
C MET A 199 -11.01 6.15 19.20
N HIS A 200 -12.12 6.70 19.69
CA HIS A 200 -12.15 8.03 20.31
C HIS A 200 -11.30 8.06 21.58
N GLN A 201 -11.42 7.05 22.45
CA GLN A 201 -10.60 6.95 23.67
C GLN A 201 -9.12 6.82 23.33
N LEU A 202 -8.75 5.97 22.34
CA LEU A 202 -7.38 5.85 21.87
C LEU A 202 -6.84 7.20 21.37
N LYS A 203 -7.66 7.96 20.61
CA LYS A 203 -7.30 9.31 20.16
C LYS A 203 -7.05 10.26 21.35
N GLN A 204 -7.91 10.24 22.36
CA GLN A 204 -7.76 11.08 23.55
C GLN A 204 -6.53 10.68 24.39
N HIS A 205 -6.13 9.41 24.34
CA HIS A 205 -4.96 8.87 25.02
C HIS A 205 -3.65 9.13 24.28
N SER A 206 -3.74 9.38 22.98
CA SER A 206 -2.57 9.52 22.11
C SER A 206 -1.78 10.79 22.37
N SER A 207 -0.46 10.73 22.21
CA SER A 207 0.41 11.90 22.05
C SER A 207 0.20 12.57 20.70
N ALA A 208 -0.02 11.76 19.65
CA ALA A 208 -0.26 12.25 18.30
C ALA A 208 -1.13 11.31 17.46
N VAL A 209 -1.86 11.89 16.50
CA VAL A 209 -2.64 11.20 15.47
C VAL A 209 -2.04 11.54 14.11
N HIS A 210 -1.55 10.51 13.39
CA HIS A 210 -0.73 10.69 12.20
C HIS A 210 -1.49 10.50 10.90
N PHE A 211 -1.06 11.24 9.88
CA PHE A 211 -1.61 11.17 8.53
C PHE A 211 -1.44 9.77 7.90
N SER A 212 -0.41 9.00 8.28
CA SER A 212 -0.14 7.66 7.78
C SER A 212 0.39 6.74 8.86
N GLY A 213 0.21 5.41 8.69
CA GLY A 213 0.67 4.40 9.63
C GLY A 213 2.20 4.34 9.75
N ILE A 214 2.92 4.55 8.65
CA ILE A 214 4.40 4.56 8.67
C ILE A 214 4.96 5.67 9.55
N THR A 215 4.30 6.82 9.64
CA THR A 215 4.74 7.91 10.51
C THR A 215 4.68 7.50 11.99
N ALA A 216 3.62 6.78 12.40
CA ALA A 216 3.52 6.24 13.75
C ALA A 216 4.66 5.22 14.04
N ALA A 217 4.93 4.31 13.09
CA ALA A 217 6.04 3.35 13.22
C ALA A 217 7.42 4.02 13.25
N GLN A 218 7.62 5.07 12.48
CA GLN A 218 8.87 5.84 12.46
C GLN A 218 9.14 6.54 13.78
N ARG A 219 8.13 7.22 14.34
CA ARG A 219 8.25 7.89 15.64
C ARG A 219 8.46 6.88 16.78
N LEU A 220 7.79 5.73 16.71
CA LEU A 220 8.06 4.61 17.60
C LEU A 220 9.53 4.19 17.53
N ALA A 221 10.07 3.99 16.33
CA ALA A 221 11.46 3.60 16.12
C ALA A 221 12.44 4.61 16.76
N MET A 222 12.16 5.89 16.57
CA MET A 222 13.00 6.98 17.12
C MET A 222 12.81 7.20 18.62
N GLY A 223 11.90 6.49 19.30
CA GLY A 223 11.59 6.70 20.72
C GLY A 223 10.79 7.97 21.02
N GLU A 224 10.24 8.63 19.99
CA GLU A 224 9.35 9.80 20.14
C GLU A 224 7.93 9.40 20.56
N ALA A 225 7.58 8.15 20.36
CA ALA A 225 6.43 7.47 20.95
C ALA A 225 6.91 6.22 21.67
N THR A 226 6.34 5.90 22.83
CA THR A 226 6.66 4.65 23.54
C THR A 226 5.89 3.48 22.95
N VAL A 227 4.66 3.73 22.49
CA VAL A 227 3.78 2.74 21.88
C VAL A 227 3.16 3.32 20.62
N ALA A 228 2.97 2.50 19.58
CA ALA A 228 2.28 2.93 18.36
C ALA A 228 1.46 1.78 17.74
N ILE A 229 0.43 2.12 16.98
CA ILE A 229 -0.31 1.18 16.13
C ILE A 229 0.11 1.40 14.67
N SER A 230 0.60 0.36 14.02
CA SER A 230 0.91 0.34 12.58
C SER A 230 0.84 -1.08 12.03
N PHE A 231 1.06 -1.27 10.72
CA PHE A 231 1.23 -2.62 10.20
C PHE A 231 2.52 -3.26 10.71
N LEU A 232 2.46 -4.57 10.95
CA LEU A 232 3.59 -5.35 11.46
C LEU A 232 4.84 -5.20 10.58
N GLY A 233 4.68 -5.22 9.25
CA GLY A 233 5.79 -5.06 8.29
C GLY A 233 6.57 -3.78 8.51
N ASP A 234 5.89 -2.65 8.72
CA ASP A 234 6.54 -1.36 9.02
C ASP A 234 7.39 -1.44 10.30
N GLN A 235 6.89 -2.05 11.35
CA GLN A 235 7.61 -2.21 12.63
C GLN A 235 8.81 -3.14 12.48
N LEU A 236 8.64 -4.28 11.80
CA LEU A 236 9.71 -5.24 11.57
C LEU A 236 10.84 -4.66 10.71
N ARG A 237 10.50 -3.80 9.72
CA ARG A 237 11.50 -3.10 8.91
C ARG A 237 12.39 -2.21 9.76
N PHE A 238 11.84 -1.44 10.69
CA PHE A 238 12.62 -0.64 11.62
C PHE A 238 13.40 -1.50 12.61
N ALA A 239 12.79 -2.56 13.16
CA ALA A 239 13.48 -3.50 14.05
C ALA A 239 14.68 -4.15 13.36
N ASN A 240 14.54 -4.57 12.10
CA ASN A 240 15.64 -5.13 11.30
C ASN A 240 16.74 -4.09 10.98
N SER A 241 16.39 -2.81 11.00
CA SER A 241 17.34 -1.69 10.85
C SER A 241 18.05 -1.32 12.16
N GLY A 242 17.85 -2.09 13.24
CA GLY A 242 18.54 -1.93 14.52
C GLY A 242 17.78 -1.13 15.57
N TYR A 243 16.54 -0.69 15.29
CA TYR A 243 15.71 0.00 16.28
C TYR A 243 15.13 -1.00 17.30
N SER A 244 15.02 -0.56 18.56
CA SER A 244 14.65 -1.41 19.68
C SER A 244 13.12 -1.55 19.80
N ILE A 245 12.47 -2.22 18.83
CA ILE A 245 11.03 -2.40 18.76
C ILE A 245 10.66 -3.84 19.17
N HIS A 246 9.56 -3.98 19.92
CA HIS A 246 8.83 -5.21 20.15
C HIS A 246 7.43 -5.07 19.55
N SER A 247 7.03 -6.03 18.72
CA SER A 247 5.73 -6.02 18.02
C SER A 247 4.81 -7.09 18.57
N ILE A 248 3.57 -6.74 18.85
CA ILE A 248 2.51 -7.61 19.34
C ILE A 248 1.34 -7.55 18.36
N VAL A 249 0.93 -8.69 17.83
CA VAL A 249 -0.27 -8.81 17.00
C VAL A 249 -1.43 -9.22 17.91
N PRO A 250 -2.43 -8.33 18.16
CA PRO A 250 -3.61 -8.70 18.91
C PRO A 250 -4.40 -9.84 18.25
N SER A 251 -5.12 -10.65 19.01
CA SER A 251 -5.88 -11.80 18.49
C SER A 251 -6.95 -11.42 17.44
N HIS A 252 -7.48 -10.20 17.53
CA HIS A 252 -8.44 -9.65 16.58
C HIS A 252 -7.86 -8.42 15.88
N ALA A 253 -6.56 -8.45 15.55
CA ALA A 253 -5.95 -7.39 14.77
C ALA A 253 -6.60 -7.31 13.39
N GLY A 254 -6.94 -6.11 12.94
CA GLY A 254 -7.20 -5.87 11.53
C GLY A 254 -5.98 -6.23 10.69
N TRP A 255 -6.18 -6.53 9.43
CA TRP A 255 -5.11 -6.88 8.51
C TRP A 255 -5.37 -6.29 7.13
N GLU A 256 -4.33 -6.19 6.31
CA GLU A 256 -4.46 -5.70 4.94
C GLU A 256 -4.10 -6.78 3.93
N ILE A 257 -4.67 -6.63 2.73
CA ILE A 257 -4.09 -7.14 1.50
C ILE A 257 -3.58 -5.92 0.75
N GLY A 258 -2.29 -5.78 0.59
CA GLY A 258 -1.72 -4.79 -0.31
C GLY A 258 -1.99 -5.23 -1.74
N ALA A 259 -2.91 -4.56 -2.43
CA ALA A 259 -3.40 -5.00 -3.72
C ALA A 259 -2.85 -4.18 -4.89
N VAL A 260 -3.01 -4.71 -6.11
CA VAL A 260 -2.71 -4.02 -7.36
C VAL A 260 -3.93 -4.05 -8.28
N SER A 261 -4.21 -2.92 -8.93
CA SER A 261 -5.29 -2.82 -9.91
C SER A 261 -4.95 -1.85 -11.05
N ILE A 262 -5.63 -2.02 -12.18
CA ILE A 262 -5.47 -1.17 -13.38
C ILE A 262 -6.69 -0.26 -13.45
N LEU A 263 -6.46 1.05 -13.63
CA LEU A 263 -7.56 1.98 -13.83
C LEU A 263 -8.19 1.79 -15.21
N LYS A 264 -9.52 1.87 -15.28
CA LYS A 264 -10.31 1.75 -16.51
C LYS A 264 -9.93 2.83 -17.54
N THR A 265 -9.50 3.98 -17.07
CA THR A 265 -9.06 5.14 -17.87
C THR A 265 -7.60 5.03 -18.34
N SER A 266 -6.88 3.94 -18.00
CA SER A 266 -5.51 3.75 -18.44
C SER A 266 -5.38 3.79 -19.96
N ASN A 267 -4.45 4.61 -20.43
CA ASN A 267 -4.06 4.71 -21.84
C ASN A 267 -2.93 3.73 -22.19
N ASN A 268 -2.25 3.14 -21.18
CA ASN A 268 -1.11 2.25 -21.36
C ASN A 268 -1.40 0.83 -20.81
N ARG A 269 -2.56 0.28 -21.19
CA ARG A 269 -3.09 -1.00 -20.65
C ARG A 269 -2.15 -2.18 -20.83
N SER A 270 -1.39 -2.22 -21.92
CA SER A 270 -0.43 -3.31 -22.16
C SER A 270 0.70 -3.30 -21.14
N ALA A 271 1.31 -2.14 -20.90
CA ALA A 271 2.35 -1.99 -19.89
C ALA A 271 1.80 -2.15 -18.47
N ALA A 272 0.57 -1.66 -18.20
CA ALA A 272 -0.10 -1.85 -16.93
C ALA A 272 -0.28 -3.34 -16.58
N LYS A 273 -0.74 -4.17 -17.54
CA LYS A 273 -0.85 -5.62 -17.36
C LYS A 273 0.51 -6.28 -17.08
N LYS A 274 1.57 -5.88 -17.81
CA LYS A 274 2.92 -6.39 -17.56
C LYS A 274 3.43 -6.03 -16.16
N LEU A 275 3.10 -4.82 -15.66
CA LEU A 275 3.46 -4.42 -14.31
C LEU A 275 2.73 -5.28 -13.27
N VAL A 276 1.42 -5.51 -13.44
CA VAL A 276 0.65 -6.38 -12.55
C VAL A 276 1.24 -7.80 -12.54
N ASP A 277 1.54 -8.39 -13.70
CA ASP A 277 2.18 -9.70 -13.79
C ASP A 277 3.54 -9.73 -13.09
N PHE A 278 4.34 -8.65 -13.23
CA PHE A 278 5.64 -8.54 -12.57
C PHE A 278 5.50 -8.48 -11.04
N MET A 279 4.53 -7.72 -10.52
CA MET A 279 4.31 -7.61 -9.07
C MET A 279 3.88 -8.95 -8.44
N LEU A 280 3.33 -9.87 -9.25
CA LEU A 280 3.01 -11.23 -8.84
C LEU A 280 4.10 -12.25 -9.24
N SER A 281 5.30 -11.81 -9.59
CA SER A 281 6.43 -12.70 -9.83
C SER A 281 7.06 -13.16 -8.52
N ASN A 282 7.77 -14.30 -8.54
CA ASN A 282 8.50 -14.79 -7.37
C ASN A 282 9.49 -13.74 -6.84
N ASP A 283 10.17 -13.00 -7.74
CA ASP A 283 11.12 -11.95 -7.35
C ASP A 283 10.45 -10.84 -6.53
N ALA A 284 9.26 -10.38 -6.92
CA ALA A 284 8.50 -9.38 -6.18
C ALA A 284 7.99 -9.93 -4.85
N GLN A 285 7.50 -11.17 -4.82
CA GLN A 285 7.00 -11.81 -3.61
C GLN A 285 8.12 -12.05 -2.58
N ILE A 286 9.28 -12.53 -3.02
CA ILE A 286 10.47 -12.70 -2.16
C ILE A 286 10.96 -11.33 -1.63
N TYR A 287 10.87 -10.28 -2.46
CA TYR A 287 11.20 -8.93 -2.02
C TYR A 287 10.29 -8.47 -0.87
N TYR A 288 8.97 -8.63 -0.99
CA TYR A 288 8.03 -8.28 0.09
C TYR A 288 8.36 -9.03 1.39
N MET A 289 8.67 -10.30 1.29
CA MET A 289 9.03 -11.11 2.45
C MET A 289 10.31 -10.63 3.12
N ASN A 290 11.37 -10.37 2.35
CA ASN A 290 12.70 -10.17 2.91
C ASN A 290 13.05 -8.72 3.23
N THR A 291 12.40 -7.75 2.59
CA THR A 291 12.76 -6.33 2.71
C THR A 291 11.64 -5.46 3.24
N ALA A 292 10.40 -5.71 2.84
CA ALA A 292 9.21 -5.03 3.35
C ALA A 292 8.60 -5.75 4.56
N PHE A 293 9.09 -6.96 4.91
CA PHE A 293 8.55 -7.79 6.00
C PHE A 293 7.04 -7.99 5.91
N SER A 294 6.53 -8.03 4.68
CA SER A 294 5.14 -8.34 4.37
C SER A 294 5.01 -9.80 3.98
N ILE A 295 3.91 -10.42 4.35
CA ILE A 295 3.63 -11.82 4.01
C ILE A 295 3.28 -11.89 2.53
N PRO A 296 3.99 -12.68 1.70
CA PRO A 296 3.67 -12.85 0.28
C PRO A 296 2.24 -13.34 0.08
N ALA A 297 1.55 -12.83 -0.94
CA ALA A 297 0.22 -13.33 -1.27
C ALA A 297 0.26 -14.69 -1.97
N GLN A 298 1.37 -15.08 -2.59
CA GLN A 298 1.52 -16.40 -3.22
C GLN A 298 1.71 -17.51 -2.18
N SER A 299 0.92 -18.57 -2.31
CA SER A 299 0.92 -19.72 -1.37
C SER A 299 2.14 -20.63 -1.50
N ASN A 300 2.91 -20.54 -2.58
CA ASN A 300 4.09 -21.35 -2.84
C ASN A 300 5.41 -20.74 -2.33
N ILE A 301 5.37 -19.56 -1.73
CA ILE A 301 6.56 -18.93 -1.14
C ILE A 301 6.69 -19.41 0.31
N GLU A 302 7.80 -20.02 0.64
CA GLU A 302 8.12 -20.42 2.02
C GLU A 302 8.45 -19.19 2.86
N LEU A 303 7.71 -19.01 3.97
CA LEU A 303 7.90 -17.86 4.85
C LEU A 303 9.18 -18.03 5.69
N ASN A 304 9.89 -16.91 5.90
CA ASN A 304 10.98 -16.85 6.86
C ASN A 304 10.45 -16.99 8.31
N ASP A 305 11.35 -17.28 9.25
CA ASP A 305 10.97 -17.58 10.64
C ASP A 305 10.20 -16.44 11.33
N THR A 306 10.51 -15.20 11.00
CA THR A 306 9.83 -14.02 11.57
C THR A 306 8.36 -13.97 11.17
N LEU A 307 8.06 -14.19 9.90
CA LEU A 307 6.69 -14.11 9.38
C LEU A 307 5.90 -15.42 9.61
N ARG A 308 6.58 -16.55 9.72
CA ARG A 308 5.94 -17.85 10.01
C ARG A 308 5.24 -17.88 11.37
N SER A 309 5.67 -17.04 12.31
CA SER A 309 5.04 -16.94 13.65
C SER A 309 3.69 -16.20 13.63
N VAL A 310 3.32 -15.55 12.51
CA VAL A 310 2.05 -14.83 12.38
C VAL A 310 0.94 -15.78 11.94
N ASP A 311 -0.04 -16.00 12.79
CA ASP A 311 -1.22 -16.83 12.48
C ASP A 311 -2.23 -16.04 11.63
N MET A 312 -2.02 -16.03 10.31
CA MET A 312 -2.96 -15.40 9.38
C MET A 312 -4.29 -16.15 9.30
N GLY A 313 -4.33 -17.44 9.59
CA GLY A 313 -5.57 -18.22 9.55
C GLY A 313 -6.62 -17.69 10.54
N GLN A 314 -6.21 -17.37 11.75
CA GLN A 314 -7.08 -16.76 12.76
C GLN A 314 -7.54 -15.36 12.36
N LEU A 315 -6.69 -14.57 11.69
CA LEU A 315 -7.00 -13.20 11.28
C LEU A 315 -7.94 -13.15 10.08
N LEU A 316 -7.83 -14.11 9.14
CA LEU A 316 -8.66 -14.18 7.94
C LEU A 316 -10.16 -14.24 8.22
N GLU A 317 -10.57 -14.87 9.31
CA GLU A 317 -11.97 -15.01 9.70
C GLU A 317 -12.52 -13.75 10.38
N SER A 318 -11.65 -12.85 10.86
CA SER A 318 -12.03 -11.72 11.70
C SER A 318 -12.30 -10.41 10.94
N TYR A 319 -11.90 -10.30 9.66
CA TYR A 319 -12.01 -9.05 8.91
C TYR A 319 -12.35 -9.27 7.43
N ARG A 320 -13.35 -8.53 6.94
CA ARG A 320 -13.86 -8.58 5.57
C ARG A 320 -13.68 -7.24 4.85
N PHE A 321 -12.91 -7.24 3.77
CA PHE A 321 -12.59 -6.06 2.97
C PHE A 321 -13.80 -5.49 2.21
N ASP A 322 -14.69 -6.36 1.73
CA ASP A 322 -15.90 -5.96 1.02
C ASP A 322 -16.84 -5.17 1.92
N LEU A 323 -17.01 -5.60 3.18
CA LEU A 323 -17.78 -4.87 4.19
C LEU A 323 -17.11 -3.55 4.54
N ALA A 324 -15.80 -3.55 4.77
CA ALA A 324 -15.04 -2.34 5.02
C ALA A 324 -15.19 -1.31 3.88
N ALA A 325 -15.07 -1.76 2.63
CA ALA A 325 -15.26 -0.90 1.45
C ALA A 325 -16.68 -0.32 1.37
N ALA A 326 -17.70 -1.16 1.55
CA ALA A 326 -19.11 -0.75 1.46
C ALA A 326 -19.48 0.28 2.54
N ARG A 327 -18.94 0.13 3.75
CA ARG A 327 -19.27 0.99 4.90
C ARG A 327 -18.35 2.20 5.10
N ARG A 328 -17.31 2.34 4.29
CA ARG A 328 -16.27 3.36 4.49
C ARG A 328 -16.81 4.77 4.66
N SER A 329 -17.70 5.20 3.78
CA SER A 329 -18.25 6.58 3.82
C SER A 329 -19.06 6.84 5.08
N GLU A 330 -19.91 5.90 5.47
CA GLU A 330 -20.72 5.98 6.68
C GLU A 330 -19.86 6.01 7.94
N LEU A 331 -18.91 5.07 8.04
CA LEU A 331 -18.06 4.92 9.20
C LEU A 331 -17.14 6.12 9.41
N LEU A 332 -16.56 6.66 8.33
CA LEU A 332 -15.75 7.89 8.40
C LEU A 332 -16.60 9.13 8.74
N THR A 333 -17.84 9.20 8.30
CA THR A 333 -18.77 10.29 8.68
C THR A 333 -19.05 10.23 10.17
N SER A 334 -19.41 9.06 10.69
CA SER A 334 -19.64 8.84 12.13
C SER A 334 -18.39 9.13 12.98
N TRP A 335 -17.22 8.74 12.49
CA TRP A 335 -15.93 9.10 13.13
C TRP A 335 -15.72 10.61 13.22
N LYS A 336 -15.95 11.33 12.12
CA LYS A 336 -15.86 12.80 12.10
C LYS A 336 -16.84 13.45 13.08
N GLU A 337 -18.07 12.98 13.09
CA GLU A 337 -19.10 13.53 14.00
C GLU A 337 -18.74 13.34 15.46
N LYS A 338 -18.26 12.15 15.84
CA LYS A 338 -17.82 11.84 17.20
C LYS A 338 -16.58 12.64 17.63
N ASN A 339 -15.78 13.12 16.67
CA ASN A 339 -14.52 13.85 16.93
C ASN A 339 -14.58 15.34 16.57
N LYS A 340 -15.77 15.89 16.37
CA LYS A 340 -15.94 17.35 16.25
C LYS A 340 -15.44 18.03 17.51
N PRO A 341 -14.73 19.18 17.37
CA PRO A 341 -14.23 19.95 18.51
C PRO A 341 -15.36 20.47 19.42
#